data_317409ae795220f601a609385e69165e
#
_entry.id   317409ae795220f601a609385e69165e
#
_cell.length_a   1.000
_cell.length_b   1.000
_cell.length_c   1.000
_cell.angle_alpha   90.00
_cell.angle_beta   90.00
_cell.angle_gamma   90.00
#
_symmetry.space_group_name_H-M   'P 1'
#
loop_
_entity.id
_entity.type
_entity.pdbx_description
1 polymer ?
#
loop_
_entity_poly.entity_id
_entity_poly.type
_entity_poly.pdbx_seq_one_letter_code
_entity_poly.pdbx_strand_id
1 'polypeptide(L)'
;MLTTSLAVAYEHMHLAAASLGLATRWVTSVVELPTASRIRQLLGIPEEMAVYDMMALGYSDFQPFPKKMRPLAEIMHFDACGEKDFRSAEAVAEYFTGRTK
;
A
#
# COMPACT_ATOMS: atom_id res chain seq x y z
N MET A 1 -4.36 -4.42 -16.85
CA MET A 1 -4.33 -5.82 -16.37
C MET A 1 -3.00 -6.21 -15.70
N LEU A 2 -1.83 -5.91 -16.28
CA LEU A 2 -0.54 -6.28 -15.68
C LEU A 2 -0.35 -5.75 -14.25
N THR A 3 -0.61 -4.47 -14.03
CA THR A 3 -0.45 -3.83 -12.70
C THR A 3 -1.35 -4.45 -11.63
N THR A 4 -2.58 -4.82 -12.00
CA THR A 4 -3.51 -5.48 -11.08
C THR A 4 -3.01 -6.88 -10.69
N SER A 5 -2.50 -7.65 -11.66
CA SER A 5 -1.95 -8.99 -11.40
C SER A 5 -0.70 -8.90 -10.51
N LEU A 6 0.16 -7.91 -10.71
CA LEU A 6 1.33 -7.67 -9.87
C LEU A 6 0.92 -7.30 -8.44
N ALA A 7 -0.08 -6.44 -8.26
CA ALA A 7 -0.57 -6.07 -6.94
C ALA A 7 -1.14 -7.27 -6.17
N VAL A 8 -1.88 -8.14 -6.85
CA VAL A 8 -2.42 -9.39 -6.25
C VAL A 8 -1.29 -10.33 -5.86
N ALA A 9 -0.30 -10.54 -6.73
CA ALA A 9 0.85 -11.38 -6.42
C ALA A 9 1.64 -10.82 -5.22
N TYR A 10 1.79 -9.51 -5.15
CA TYR A 10 2.47 -8.81 -4.09
C TYR A 10 1.76 -9.01 -2.73
N GLU A 11 0.43 -8.87 -2.71
CA GLU A 11 -0.38 -9.13 -1.51
C GLU A 11 -0.28 -10.58 -1.05
N HIS A 12 -0.29 -11.55 -1.97
CA HIS A 12 -0.06 -12.94 -1.61
C HIS A 12 1.30 -13.19 -0.96
N MET A 13 2.35 -12.49 -1.41
CA MET A 13 3.66 -12.56 -0.76
C MET A 13 3.63 -11.96 0.66
N HIS A 14 2.90 -10.87 0.89
CA HIS A 14 2.69 -10.31 2.23
C HIS A 14 2.01 -11.31 3.15
N LEU A 15 0.92 -11.92 2.70
CA LEU A 15 0.18 -12.92 3.49
C LEU A 15 1.03 -14.16 3.78
N ALA A 16 1.76 -14.66 2.80
CA ALA A 16 2.67 -15.79 2.98
C ALA A 16 3.78 -15.46 3.99
N ALA A 17 4.41 -14.31 3.87
CA ALA A 17 5.43 -13.86 4.82
C ALA A 17 4.88 -13.77 6.26
N ALA A 18 3.69 -13.19 6.42
CA ALA A 18 3.03 -13.10 7.73
C ALA A 18 2.75 -14.49 8.32
N SER A 19 2.32 -15.46 7.50
CA SER A 19 2.08 -16.83 7.95
C SER A 19 3.35 -17.56 8.42
N LEU A 20 4.51 -17.11 7.95
CA LEU A 20 5.84 -17.62 8.33
C LEU A 20 6.47 -16.81 9.49
N GLY A 21 5.76 -15.88 10.08
CA GLY A 21 6.28 -15.03 11.17
C GLY A 21 7.26 -13.97 10.69
N LEU A 22 7.28 -13.66 9.39
CA LEU A 22 8.10 -12.60 8.81
C LEU A 22 7.31 -11.29 8.73
N ALA A 23 8.02 -10.20 8.91
CA ALA A 23 7.50 -8.85 8.66
C ALA A 23 7.82 -8.41 7.24
N THR A 24 6.93 -7.63 6.67
CA THR A 24 7.07 -7.05 5.35
C THR A 24 6.77 -5.56 5.35
N ARG A 25 7.40 -4.83 4.44
CA ARG A 25 7.07 -3.43 4.17
C ARG A 25 7.00 -3.19 2.67
N TRP A 26 5.88 -2.65 2.23
CA TRP A 26 5.74 -2.18 0.85
C TRP A 26 6.45 -0.85 0.67
N VAL A 27 7.36 -0.78 -0.29
CA VAL A 27 8.16 0.42 -0.58
C VAL A 27 7.80 0.93 -1.97
N THR A 28 6.89 1.89 -2.04
CA THR A 28 6.37 2.45 -3.29
C THR A 28 7.27 3.52 -3.91
N SER A 29 8.13 4.17 -3.12
CA SER A 29 9.05 5.22 -3.61
C SER A 29 10.10 4.74 -4.61
N VAL A 30 10.19 3.44 -4.84
CA VAL A 30 11.13 2.85 -5.80
C VAL A 30 10.82 3.18 -7.25
N VAL A 31 9.60 3.61 -7.56
CA VAL A 31 9.19 4.03 -8.92
C VAL A 31 9.52 5.50 -9.20
N GLU A 32 9.86 6.25 -8.16
CA GLU A 32 10.17 7.68 -8.28
C GLU A 32 11.63 7.93 -8.67
N LEU A 33 11.85 8.89 -9.56
CA LEU A 33 13.20 9.38 -9.82
C LEU A 33 13.66 10.29 -8.66
N PRO A 34 14.91 10.20 -8.20
CA PRO A 34 16.05 9.42 -8.73
C PRO A 34 16.19 7.99 -8.16
N THR A 35 15.27 7.56 -7.25
CA THR A 35 15.37 6.28 -6.54
C THR A 35 15.37 5.09 -7.52
N ALA A 36 14.47 5.11 -8.50
CA ALA A 36 14.38 4.08 -9.54
C ALA A 36 15.71 3.90 -10.30
N SER A 37 16.35 5.00 -10.65
CA SER A 37 17.63 4.97 -11.37
C SER A 37 18.74 4.34 -10.55
N ARG A 38 18.81 4.66 -9.25
CA ARG A 38 19.80 4.09 -8.32
C ARG A 38 19.59 2.59 -8.13
N ILE A 39 18.34 2.16 -7.98
CA ILE A 39 18.01 0.73 -7.83
C ILE A 39 18.38 -0.04 -9.09
N ARG A 40 18.05 0.49 -10.27
CA ARG A 40 18.43 -0.12 -11.56
C ARG A 40 19.95 -0.29 -11.67
N GLN A 41 20.70 0.76 -11.36
CA GLN A 41 22.14 0.73 -11.39
C GLN A 41 22.72 -0.29 -10.39
N LEU A 42 22.22 -0.30 -9.15
CA LEU A 42 22.69 -1.19 -8.09
C LEU A 42 22.44 -2.67 -8.41
N LEU A 43 21.29 -2.97 -9.00
CA LEU A 43 20.86 -4.33 -9.29
C LEU A 43 21.16 -4.76 -10.74
N GLY A 44 21.73 -3.91 -11.56
CA GLY A 44 22.02 -4.20 -12.97
C GLY A 44 20.76 -4.44 -13.81
N ILE A 45 19.64 -3.77 -13.47
CA ILE A 45 18.36 -3.95 -14.17
C ILE A 45 18.43 -3.23 -15.53
N PRO A 46 18.20 -3.95 -16.66
CA PRO A 46 18.17 -3.35 -17.99
C PRO A 46 17.15 -2.20 -18.12
N GLU A 47 17.42 -1.27 -19.03
CA GLU A 47 16.53 -0.11 -19.24
C GLU A 47 15.12 -0.50 -19.73
N GLU A 48 15.04 -1.60 -20.46
CA GLU A 48 13.78 -2.15 -20.99
C GLU A 48 12.86 -2.72 -19.89
N MET A 49 13.40 -2.98 -18.71
CA MET A 49 12.63 -3.52 -17.58
C MET A 49 12.16 -2.41 -16.66
N ALA A 50 10.89 -2.44 -16.28
CA ALA A 50 10.32 -1.51 -15.30
C ALA A 50 10.41 -2.09 -13.88
N VAL A 51 10.80 -1.24 -12.93
CA VAL A 51 10.66 -1.53 -11.49
C VAL A 51 9.28 -1.04 -11.07
N TYR A 52 8.42 -1.95 -10.64
CA TYR A 52 7.06 -1.61 -10.22
C TYR A 52 6.95 -1.39 -8.72
N ASP A 53 7.57 -2.25 -7.95
CA ASP A 53 7.50 -2.21 -6.49
C ASP A 53 8.71 -2.88 -5.85
N MET A 54 8.90 -2.65 -4.57
CA MET A 54 9.91 -3.32 -3.76
C MET A 54 9.32 -3.72 -2.41
N MET A 55 9.64 -4.91 -1.95
CA MET A 55 9.29 -5.40 -0.64
C MET A 55 10.54 -5.54 0.24
N ALA A 56 10.54 -4.89 1.39
CA ALA A 56 11.46 -5.26 2.45
C ALA A 56 10.86 -6.46 3.20
N LEU A 57 11.66 -7.50 3.42
CA LEU A 57 11.25 -8.74 4.06
C LEU A 57 12.28 -9.12 5.13
N GLY A 58 11.83 -9.49 6.29
CA GLY A 58 12.72 -9.94 7.38
C GLY A 58 12.01 -10.11 8.70
N TYR A 59 12.78 -10.32 9.75
CA TYR A 59 12.28 -10.34 11.12
C TYR A 59 12.28 -8.92 11.67
N SER A 60 11.19 -8.54 12.34
CA SER A 60 11.04 -7.22 12.94
C SER A 60 10.91 -7.33 14.45
N ASP A 61 11.63 -6.49 15.15
CA ASP A 61 11.46 -6.24 16.59
C ASP A 61 10.40 -5.15 16.87
N PHE A 62 9.94 -4.49 15.82
CA PHE A 62 8.91 -3.45 15.92
C PHE A 62 7.51 -4.06 15.98
N GLN A 63 6.74 -3.67 17.00
CA GLN A 63 5.33 -4.02 17.09
C GLN A 63 4.49 -3.00 16.31
N PRO A 64 3.70 -3.42 15.32
CA PRO A 64 2.89 -2.50 14.54
C PRO A 64 1.81 -1.85 15.42
N PHE A 65 1.63 -0.54 15.24
CA PHE A 65 0.52 0.16 15.88
C PHE A 65 -0.82 -0.29 15.29
N PRO A 66 -1.87 -0.40 16.13
CA PRO A 66 -3.21 -0.66 15.61
C PRO A 66 -3.62 0.40 14.60
N LYS A 67 -4.03 -0.03 13.42
CA LYS A 67 -4.56 0.90 12.42
C LYS A 67 -5.89 1.46 12.89
N LYS A 68 -6.04 2.79 12.91
CA LYS A 68 -7.34 3.43 13.10
C LYS A 68 -8.15 3.23 11.81
N MET A 69 -9.07 2.30 11.85
CA MET A 69 -9.98 2.02 10.74
C MET A 69 -11.27 2.82 10.89
N ARG A 70 -11.88 3.17 9.76
CA ARG A 70 -13.24 3.70 9.74
C ARG A 70 -14.24 2.60 10.11
N PRO A 71 -15.37 2.93 10.75
CA PRO A 71 -16.45 1.97 10.95
C PRO A 71 -16.86 1.31 9.63
N LEU A 72 -17.13 0.02 9.65
CA LEU A 72 -17.48 -0.74 8.44
C LEU A 72 -18.72 -0.15 7.74
N ALA A 73 -19.70 0.33 8.48
CA ALA A 73 -20.90 0.98 7.96
C ALA A 73 -20.63 2.27 7.16
N GLU A 74 -19.45 2.86 7.31
CA GLU A 74 -19.05 4.05 6.54
C GLU A 74 -18.33 3.73 5.22
N ILE A 75 -17.95 2.48 5.02
CA ILE A 75 -17.14 2.06 3.86
C ILE A 75 -17.77 0.91 3.08
N MET A 76 -18.87 0.36 3.58
CA MET A 76 -19.56 -0.76 2.95
C MET A 76 -21.00 -0.35 2.62
N HIS A 77 -21.40 -0.60 1.40
CA HIS A 77 -22.74 -0.33 0.90
C HIS A 77 -23.36 -1.64 0.42
N PHE A 78 -24.65 -1.83 0.68
CA PHE A 78 -25.41 -2.99 0.24
C PHE A 78 -26.26 -2.59 -0.96
N ASP A 79 -26.27 -3.44 -1.98
CA ASP A 79 -27.05 -3.34 -3.23
C ASP A 79 -26.66 -2.15 -4.11
N ALA A 80 -26.61 -0.92 -3.57
CA ALA A 80 -26.29 0.27 -4.34
C ALA A 80 -25.59 1.33 -3.47
N CYS A 81 -24.76 2.16 -4.11
CA CYS A 81 -24.20 3.37 -3.51
C CYS A 81 -25.01 4.56 -4.02
N GLY A 82 -25.50 5.40 -3.13
CA GLY A 82 -26.27 6.62 -3.44
C GLY A 82 -25.57 7.90 -3.01
N GLU A 83 -26.12 9.07 -3.40
CA GLU A 83 -25.53 10.37 -3.07
C GLU A 83 -25.34 10.60 -1.56
N LYS A 84 -26.22 10.03 -0.72
CA LYS A 84 -26.12 10.07 0.75
C LYS A 84 -24.85 9.39 1.29
N ASP A 85 -24.23 8.54 0.50
CA ASP A 85 -23.05 7.76 0.88
C ASP A 85 -21.75 8.52 0.56
N PHE A 86 -21.84 9.63 -0.17
CA PHE A 86 -20.70 10.47 -0.47
C PHE A 86 -20.39 11.39 0.70
N ARG A 87 -19.11 11.57 0.95
CA ARG A 87 -18.64 12.57 1.90
C ARG A 87 -18.52 13.93 1.24
N SER A 88 -18.84 14.99 1.99
CA SER A 88 -18.52 16.33 1.53
C SER A 88 -17.00 16.57 1.51
N ALA A 89 -16.56 17.54 0.72
CA ALA A 89 -15.16 17.94 0.67
C ALA A 89 -14.63 18.36 2.05
N GLU A 90 -15.46 19.01 2.86
CA GLU A 90 -15.15 19.43 4.23
C GLU A 90 -14.93 18.22 5.14
N ALA A 91 -15.82 17.23 5.09
CA ALA A 91 -15.69 15.99 5.89
C ALA A 91 -14.42 15.18 5.51
N VAL A 92 -14.04 15.21 4.24
CA VAL A 92 -12.79 14.59 3.77
C VAL A 92 -11.58 15.36 4.29
N ALA A 93 -11.59 16.69 4.20
CA ALA A 93 -10.50 17.52 4.71
C ALA A 93 -10.31 17.37 6.22
N GLU A 94 -11.39 17.37 7.00
CA GLU A 94 -11.36 17.16 8.45
C GLU A 94 -10.77 15.78 8.82
N TYR A 95 -11.14 14.74 8.09
CA TYR A 95 -10.59 13.39 8.29
C TYR A 95 -9.07 13.35 8.11
N PHE A 96 -8.52 14.06 7.12
CA PHE A 96 -7.08 14.11 6.90
C PHE A 96 -6.35 14.97 7.93
N THR A 97 -6.91 16.12 8.31
CA THR A 97 -6.32 17.00 9.33
C THR A 97 -6.35 16.37 10.72
N GLY A 98 -7.38 15.60 11.05
CA GLY A 98 -7.48 14.86 12.32
C GLY A 98 -6.51 13.68 12.46
N ARG A 99 -5.86 13.23 11.38
CA ARG A 99 -4.83 12.17 11.38
C ARG A 99 -3.42 12.67 11.68
N THR A 100 -3.21 13.97 11.65
CA THR A 100 -1.89 14.61 11.85
C THR A 100 -1.60 14.99 13.32
N LYS A 101 -2.44 14.53 14.26
CA LYS A 101 -2.23 14.74 15.71
C LYS A 101 -1.95 13.44 16.43
#